data_dd820346c0dd7b337b02d36ce0e527f6
#
_entry.id   dd820346c0dd7b337b02d36ce0e527f6
#
_cell.length_a   1.000
_cell.length_b   1.000
_cell.length_c   1.000
_cell.angle_alpha   90.00
_cell.angle_beta   90.00
_cell.angle_gamma   90.00
#
_symmetry.space_group_name_H-M   'P 1'
#
loop_
_entity.id
_entity.type
_entity.pdbx_description
1 polymer ?
#
loop_
_entity_poly.entity_id
_entity_poly.type
_entity_poly.pdbx_seq_one_letter_code
_entity_poly.pdbx_strand_id
1 'polypeptide(L)'
;MACGDELRLPPKELKDFQRKRAKAELKAYFSDRELSSQCSRTVSDYFLSSDEYKNAPVIFSYMAMKDEIDLSIIMKKALDDGKKLCVPGMYPDSNDMDFYYIDSLDESFSCDNKYNIKEPSEKSRKVEVASIPGNSVFLCPGLAFNLEGARLGRGKGYYDKYLSRVKSNVILCGVCTVNVITKAIPCEENDIRMTHLLNEYGFISLHR
;
A
#
# COMPACT_ATOMS: atom_id res chain seq x y z
N MET A 1 -1.69 -17.81 23.78
CA MET A 1 -2.39 -18.78 22.89
C MET A 1 -1.33 -19.49 22.07
N ALA A 2 -1.37 -20.80 22.00
CA ALA A 2 -0.41 -21.57 21.20
C ALA A 2 -0.73 -21.41 19.71
N CYS A 3 0.27 -21.47 18.86
CA CYS A 3 0.19 -21.25 17.39
C CYS A 3 -0.85 -22.14 16.64
N GLY A 4 -1.51 -23.08 17.32
CA GLY A 4 -2.50 -23.99 16.76
C GLY A 4 -3.97 -23.56 16.93
N ASP A 5 -4.27 -22.65 17.85
CA ASP A 5 -5.64 -22.26 18.14
C ASP A 5 -6.14 -21.13 17.19
N GLU A 6 -5.23 -20.39 16.57
CA GLU A 6 -5.54 -19.29 15.66
C GLU A 6 -6.31 -19.78 14.40
N LEU A 7 -5.94 -20.93 13.86
CA LEU A 7 -6.53 -21.50 12.63
C LEU A 7 -7.97 -22.04 12.81
N ARG A 8 -8.48 -22.04 14.04
CA ARG A 8 -9.85 -22.50 14.36
C ARG A 8 -10.86 -21.36 14.47
N LEU A 9 -10.41 -20.10 14.39
CA LEU A 9 -11.31 -18.95 14.45
C LEU A 9 -12.10 -18.78 13.14
N PRO A 10 -13.35 -18.30 13.22
CA PRO A 10 -14.08 -17.86 12.04
C PRO A 10 -13.29 -16.80 11.25
N PRO A 11 -13.40 -16.73 9.93
CA PRO A 11 -12.56 -15.84 9.08
C PRO A 11 -12.54 -14.38 9.54
N LYS A 12 -13.69 -13.85 9.96
CA LYS A 12 -13.81 -12.46 10.46
C LYS A 12 -13.02 -12.24 11.75
N GLU A 13 -13.18 -13.17 12.71
CA GLU A 13 -12.48 -13.10 14.00
C GLU A 13 -10.97 -13.28 13.82
N LEU A 14 -10.56 -14.16 12.89
CA LEU A 14 -9.17 -14.36 12.54
C LEU A 14 -8.58 -13.10 11.91
N LYS A 15 -9.30 -12.44 10.96
CA LYS A 15 -8.86 -11.14 10.41
C LYS A 15 -8.70 -10.09 11.51
N ASP A 16 -9.62 -10.01 12.47
CA ASP A 16 -9.56 -9.01 13.56
C ASP A 16 -8.42 -9.30 14.54
N PHE A 17 -8.20 -10.57 14.87
CA PHE A 17 -7.05 -10.99 15.66
C PHE A 17 -5.71 -10.64 14.97
N GLN A 18 -5.59 -10.98 13.69
CA GLN A 18 -4.39 -10.68 12.90
C GLN A 18 -4.16 -9.16 12.76
N ARG A 19 -5.22 -8.34 12.58
CA ARG A 19 -5.11 -6.88 12.57
C ARG A 19 -4.56 -6.34 13.89
N LYS A 20 -5.05 -6.86 15.01
CA LYS A 20 -4.60 -6.44 16.35
C LYS A 20 -3.12 -6.77 16.57
N ARG A 21 -2.71 -7.96 16.19
CA ARG A 21 -1.32 -8.42 16.27
C ARG A 21 -0.41 -7.58 15.37
N ALA A 22 -0.73 -7.47 14.09
CA ALA A 22 0.08 -6.72 13.13
C ALA A 22 0.22 -5.24 13.52
N LYS A 23 -0.83 -4.59 14.02
CA LYS A 23 -0.74 -3.21 14.54
C LYS A 23 0.23 -3.08 15.70
N ALA A 24 0.28 -4.06 16.61
CA ALA A 24 1.22 -4.04 17.72
C ALA A 24 2.68 -4.21 17.23
N GLU A 25 2.90 -5.13 16.29
CA GLU A 25 4.21 -5.38 15.69
C GLU A 25 4.72 -4.17 14.90
N LEU A 26 3.87 -3.57 14.05
CA LEU A 26 4.21 -2.36 13.28
C LEU A 26 4.48 -1.17 14.21
N LYS A 27 3.66 -0.97 15.24
CA LYS A 27 3.89 0.09 16.23
C LYS A 27 5.25 -0.07 16.93
N ALA A 28 5.62 -1.28 17.30
CA ALA A 28 6.92 -1.56 17.90
C ALA A 28 8.06 -1.29 16.91
N TYR A 29 7.95 -1.78 15.68
CA TYR A 29 8.94 -1.59 14.63
C TYR A 29 9.18 -0.11 14.31
N PHE A 30 8.12 0.65 14.07
CA PHE A 30 8.19 2.08 13.71
C PHE A 30 8.42 3.03 14.90
N SER A 31 8.49 2.51 16.14
CA SER A 31 8.94 3.31 17.29
C SER A 31 10.45 3.59 17.25
N ASP A 32 11.22 2.74 16.59
CA ASP A 32 12.64 2.98 16.29
C ASP A 32 12.75 3.78 14.99
N ARG A 33 13.12 5.06 15.13
CA ARG A 33 13.23 6.00 14.00
C ARG A 33 14.37 5.68 13.04
N GLU A 34 15.49 5.16 13.56
CA GLU A 34 16.65 4.82 12.74
C GLU A 34 16.34 3.59 11.89
N LEU A 35 15.80 2.54 12.52
CA LEU A 35 15.38 1.32 11.86
C LEU A 35 14.32 1.60 10.77
N SER A 36 13.30 2.38 11.08
CA SER A 36 12.23 2.72 10.14
C SER A 36 12.74 3.55 8.96
N SER A 37 13.65 4.52 9.22
CA SER A 37 14.27 5.32 8.17
C SER A 37 15.17 4.47 7.27
N GLN A 38 15.96 3.55 7.83
CA GLN A 38 16.76 2.62 7.07
C GLN A 38 15.90 1.68 6.22
N CYS A 39 14.83 1.15 6.78
CA CYS A 39 13.86 0.32 6.05
C CYS A 39 13.30 1.08 4.84
N SER A 40 12.84 2.32 5.03
CA SER A 40 12.28 3.16 3.96
C SER A 40 13.30 3.43 2.85
N ARG A 41 14.57 3.65 3.16
CA ARG A 41 15.64 3.78 2.17
C ARG A 41 15.85 2.49 1.40
N THR A 42 16.03 1.37 2.11
CA THR A 42 16.29 0.06 1.48
C THR A 42 15.14 -0.37 0.57
N VAL A 43 13.90 -0.20 1.02
CA VAL A 43 12.68 -0.46 0.23
C VAL A 43 12.67 0.41 -1.02
N SER A 44 13.02 1.69 -0.88
CA SER A 44 13.08 2.61 -2.02
C SER A 44 14.14 2.17 -3.04
N ASP A 45 15.33 1.79 -2.58
CA ASP A 45 16.43 1.36 -3.46
C ASP A 45 16.07 0.11 -4.26
N TYR A 46 15.43 -0.90 -3.63
CA TYR A 46 14.95 -2.08 -4.33
C TYR A 46 13.92 -1.75 -5.40
N PHE A 47 12.93 -0.94 -5.06
CA PHE A 47 11.90 -0.58 -6.03
C PHE A 47 12.44 0.27 -7.19
N LEU A 48 13.21 1.30 -6.89
CA LEU A 48 13.75 2.21 -7.91
C LEU A 48 14.74 1.54 -8.87
N SER A 49 15.39 0.46 -8.44
CA SER A 49 16.27 -0.35 -9.30
C SER A 49 15.53 -1.34 -10.19
N SER A 50 14.26 -1.64 -9.90
CA SER A 50 13.46 -2.65 -10.60
C SER A 50 13.08 -2.23 -12.03
N ASP A 51 12.84 -3.22 -12.88
CA ASP A 51 12.35 -2.98 -14.24
C ASP A 51 10.88 -2.52 -14.23
N GLU A 52 10.11 -2.94 -13.24
CA GLU A 52 8.73 -2.50 -13.03
C GLU A 52 8.67 -0.99 -12.79
N TYR A 53 9.55 -0.44 -11.95
CA TYR A 53 9.64 1.01 -11.77
C TYR A 53 10.07 1.72 -13.05
N LYS A 54 11.14 1.23 -13.71
CA LYS A 54 11.68 1.86 -14.93
C LYS A 54 10.63 1.94 -16.04
N ASN A 55 9.84 0.88 -16.22
CA ASN A 55 8.82 0.76 -17.27
C ASN A 55 7.44 1.33 -16.88
N ALA A 56 7.22 1.67 -15.62
CA ALA A 56 5.94 2.20 -15.16
C ALA A 56 5.66 3.60 -15.73
N PRO A 57 4.55 3.81 -16.44
CA PRO A 57 4.13 5.15 -16.90
C PRO A 57 3.50 5.96 -15.77
N VAL A 58 2.91 5.30 -14.78
CA VAL A 58 2.25 5.93 -13.62
C VAL A 58 2.57 5.15 -12.37
N ILE A 59 2.94 5.87 -11.31
CA ILE A 59 3.12 5.33 -9.96
C ILE A 59 1.95 5.78 -9.09
N PHE A 60 1.22 4.84 -8.55
CA PHE A 60 0.20 5.06 -7.52
C PHE A 60 0.82 4.76 -6.16
N SER A 61 0.96 5.78 -5.34
CA SER A 61 1.56 5.69 -4.02
C SER A 61 0.52 5.92 -2.93
N TYR A 62 0.93 5.83 -1.68
CA TYR A 62 0.14 6.24 -0.52
C TYR A 62 0.90 7.28 0.30
N MET A 63 0.17 8.08 1.06
CA MET A 63 0.74 8.96 2.07
C MET A 63 0.89 8.16 3.37
N ALA A 64 2.14 7.91 3.76
CA ALA A 64 2.44 7.00 4.86
C ALA A 64 1.89 7.48 6.20
N MET A 65 1.25 6.58 6.91
CA MET A 65 0.92 6.74 8.33
C MET A 65 2.17 6.48 9.20
N LYS A 66 2.06 6.75 10.51
CA LYS A 66 3.19 6.60 11.45
C LYS A 66 3.70 5.15 11.60
N ASP A 67 2.87 4.19 11.23
CA ASP A 67 3.12 2.75 11.29
C ASP A 67 3.21 2.12 9.88
N GLU A 68 3.62 2.91 8.89
CA GLU A 68 3.80 2.50 7.50
C GLU A 68 5.18 2.94 6.97
N ILE A 69 5.69 2.22 5.97
CA ILE A 69 6.95 2.56 5.29
C ILE A 69 6.76 3.88 4.54
N ASP A 70 7.66 4.83 4.78
CA ASP A 70 7.65 6.12 4.09
C ASP A 70 8.17 5.96 2.65
N LEU A 71 7.34 6.33 1.67
CA LEU A 71 7.63 6.25 0.25
C LEU A 71 8.04 7.61 -0.36
N SER A 72 8.33 8.61 0.45
CA SER A 72 8.68 9.96 -0.04
C SER A 72 9.87 9.96 -1.00
N ILE A 73 10.87 9.08 -0.80
CA ILE A 73 12.02 8.90 -1.69
C ILE A 73 11.55 8.42 -3.07
N ILE A 74 10.68 7.40 -3.11
CA ILE A 74 10.11 6.87 -4.36
C ILE A 74 9.27 7.93 -5.06
N MET A 75 8.42 8.62 -4.31
CA MET A 75 7.55 9.67 -4.87
C MET A 75 8.35 10.81 -5.47
N LYS A 76 9.36 11.30 -4.73
CA LYS A 76 10.25 12.34 -5.22
C LYS A 76 10.97 11.90 -6.50
N LYS A 77 11.58 10.71 -6.48
CA LYS A 77 12.29 10.18 -7.65
C LYS A 77 11.37 9.99 -8.86
N ALA A 78 10.12 9.54 -8.66
CA ALA A 78 9.15 9.41 -9.74
C ALA A 78 8.85 10.75 -10.42
N LEU A 79 8.68 11.83 -9.63
CA LEU A 79 8.51 13.19 -10.17
C LEU A 79 9.78 13.68 -10.89
N ASP A 80 10.96 13.49 -10.29
CA ASP A 80 12.25 13.87 -10.89
C ASP A 80 12.50 13.14 -12.23
N ASP A 81 12.02 11.89 -12.37
CA ASP A 81 12.10 11.10 -13.61
C ASP A 81 10.98 11.44 -14.62
N GLY A 82 10.12 12.41 -14.33
CA GLY A 82 9.00 12.82 -15.19
C GLY A 82 7.86 11.81 -15.28
N LYS A 83 7.78 10.85 -14.34
CA LYS A 83 6.67 9.92 -14.26
C LYS A 83 5.43 10.60 -13.68
N LYS A 84 4.25 10.11 -14.07
CA LYS A 84 3.01 10.53 -13.42
C LYS A 84 2.94 9.89 -12.03
N LEU A 85 2.69 10.70 -11.01
CA LEU A 85 2.52 10.27 -9.64
C LEU A 85 1.08 10.50 -9.19
N CYS A 86 0.49 9.52 -8.51
CA CYS A 86 -0.87 9.60 -7.99
C CYS A 86 -0.91 9.20 -6.52
N VAL A 87 -1.71 9.92 -5.74
CA VAL A 87 -1.95 9.62 -4.32
C VAL A 87 -3.45 9.55 -4.03
N PRO A 88 -3.88 8.80 -3.00
CA PRO A 88 -5.29 8.63 -2.70
C PRO A 88 -5.89 9.85 -2.00
N GLY A 89 -7.13 10.17 -2.36
CA GLY A 89 -8.04 10.99 -1.58
C GLY A 89 -9.20 10.13 -1.10
N MET A 90 -9.55 10.23 0.18
CA MET A 90 -10.54 9.36 0.81
C MET A 90 -11.87 10.07 1.03
N TYR A 91 -12.97 9.34 0.87
CA TYR A 91 -14.33 9.78 1.17
C TYR A 91 -14.86 9.00 2.38
N PRO A 92 -14.68 9.51 3.60
CA PRO A 92 -15.00 8.76 4.83
C PRO A 92 -16.46 8.35 4.94
N ASP A 93 -17.37 9.17 4.42
CA ASP A 93 -18.83 8.95 4.54
C ASP A 93 -19.31 7.76 3.68
N SER A 94 -18.72 7.57 2.50
CA SER A 94 -19.04 6.45 1.60
C SER A 94 -18.12 5.25 1.74
N ASN A 95 -17.03 5.36 2.50
CA ASN A 95 -15.90 4.44 2.50
C ASN A 95 -15.36 4.16 1.09
N ASP A 96 -15.30 5.20 0.25
CA ASP A 96 -14.70 5.17 -1.07
C ASP A 96 -13.42 5.99 -1.10
N MET A 97 -12.58 5.74 -2.09
CA MET A 97 -11.41 6.56 -2.40
C MET A 97 -11.23 6.65 -3.91
N ASP A 98 -10.55 7.72 -4.32
CA ASP A 98 -10.04 7.86 -5.67
C ASP A 98 -8.58 8.29 -5.63
N PHE A 99 -7.87 8.12 -6.73
CA PHE A 99 -6.51 8.62 -6.87
C PHE A 99 -6.50 9.94 -7.64
N TYR A 100 -5.55 10.80 -7.29
CA TYR A 100 -5.36 12.12 -7.87
C TYR A 100 -3.91 12.29 -8.30
N TYR A 101 -3.71 12.90 -9.47
CA TYR A 101 -2.39 13.28 -9.93
C TYR A 101 -1.83 14.40 -9.05
N ILE A 102 -0.54 14.28 -8.70
CA ILE A 102 0.22 15.32 -8.03
C ILE A 102 1.50 15.60 -8.82
N ASP A 103 1.86 16.88 -8.92
CA ASP A 103 3.04 17.34 -9.66
C ASP A 103 4.16 17.77 -8.70
N SER A 104 3.89 17.85 -7.40
CA SER A 104 4.85 18.23 -6.35
C SER A 104 4.47 17.62 -5.00
N LEU A 105 5.48 17.29 -4.20
CA LEU A 105 5.31 16.89 -2.80
C LEU A 105 5.15 18.08 -1.84
N ASP A 106 5.37 19.30 -2.35
CA ASP A 106 5.23 20.56 -1.61
C ASP A 106 3.83 21.17 -1.79
N GLU A 107 2.92 20.49 -2.49
CA GLU A 107 1.52 20.90 -2.60
C GLU A 107 0.86 20.99 -1.23
N SER A 108 -0.04 21.95 -1.11
CA SER A 108 -0.87 22.05 0.09
C SER A 108 -1.83 20.86 0.15
N PHE A 109 -1.57 19.95 1.06
CA PHE A 109 -2.47 18.85 1.36
C PHE A 109 -3.39 19.21 2.52
N SER A 110 -4.64 18.75 2.46
CA SER A 110 -5.53 18.74 3.62
C SER A 110 -5.15 17.59 4.56
N CYS A 111 -5.26 17.83 5.86
CA CYS A 111 -5.08 16.81 6.90
C CYS A 111 -6.31 16.67 7.81
N ASP A 112 -7.47 17.18 7.36
CA ASP A 112 -8.69 17.28 8.18
C ASP A 112 -9.46 15.96 8.33
N ASN A 113 -8.82 14.83 7.97
CA ASN A 113 -9.40 13.52 8.13
C ASN A 113 -8.97 12.86 9.46
N LYS A 114 -9.80 11.94 9.96
CA LYS A 114 -9.56 11.26 11.25
C LYS A 114 -8.27 10.43 11.35
N TYR A 115 -7.62 10.17 10.21
CA TYR A 115 -6.37 9.41 10.15
C TYR A 115 -5.15 10.33 10.13
N ASN A 116 -5.36 11.65 10.06
CA ASN A 116 -4.31 12.67 9.91
C ASN A 116 -3.36 12.35 8.73
N ILE A 117 -3.94 11.87 7.62
CA ILE A 117 -3.24 11.57 6.38
C ILE A 117 -3.32 12.79 5.49
N LYS A 118 -2.22 13.16 4.86
CA LYS A 118 -2.21 14.19 3.82
C LYS A 118 -3.03 13.70 2.62
N GLU A 119 -4.04 14.45 2.23
CA GLU A 119 -4.87 14.18 1.06
C GLU A 119 -4.62 15.22 -0.02
N PRO A 120 -4.75 14.87 -1.31
CA PRO A 120 -4.55 15.81 -2.40
C PRO A 120 -5.52 16.98 -2.28
N SER A 121 -5.08 18.16 -2.70
CA SER A 121 -5.92 19.37 -2.69
C SER A 121 -7.14 19.20 -3.61
N GLU A 122 -8.19 19.97 -3.38
CA GLU A 122 -9.40 19.97 -4.22
C GLU A 122 -9.13 20.34 -5.69
N LYS A 123 -7.97 20.95 -5.96
CA LYS A 123 -7.54 21.32 -7.33
C LYS A 123 -6.85 20.17 -8.06
N SER A 124 -6.45 19.13 -7.36
CA SER A 124 -5.76 17.98 -7.96
C SER A 124 -6.68 17.24 -8.91
N ARG A 125 -6.15 16.90 -10.10
CA ARG A 125 -6.92 16.19 -11.12
C ARG A 125 -7.13 14.74 -10.73
N LYS A 126 -8.38 14.31 -10.65
CA LYS A 126 -8.77 12.92 -10.41
C LYS A 126 -8.31 12.01 -11.54
N VAL A 127 -7.90 10.79 -11.21
CA VAL A 127 -7.54 9.74 -12.17
C VAL A 127 -8.83 9.07 -12.67
N GLU A 128 -9.01 9.08 -13.98
CA GLU A 128 -10.04 8.28 -14.64
C GLU A 128 -9.59 6.82 -14.71
N VAL A 129 -10.29 5.93 -14.00
CA VAL A 129 -9.90 4.50 -13.86
C VAL A 129 -9.74 3.81 -15.21
N ALA A 130 -10.64 4.11 -16.18
CA ALA A 130 -10.57 3.54 -17.52
C ALA A 130 -9.35 4.00 -18.34
N SER A 131 -8.67 5.07 -17.93
CA SER A 131 -7.50 5.64 -18.61
C SER A 131 -6.17 5.20 -17.99
N ILE A 132 -6.18 4.34 -16.98
CA ILE A 132 -4.96 3.84 -16.34
C ILE A 132 -4.19 2.97 -17.34
N PRO A 133 -2.94 3.33 -17.69
CA PRO A 133 -2.15 2.52 -18.62
C PRO A 133 -1.77 1.17 -18.01
N GLY A 134 -1.58 0.17 -18.85
CA GLY A 134 -0.92 -1.08 -18.45
C GLY A 134 0.48 -0.81 -17.91
N ASN A 135 1.02 -1.73 -17.12
CA ASN A 135 2.31 -1.63 -16.42
C ASN A 135 2.40 -0.46 -15.41
N SER A 136 1.31 0.24 -15.12
CA SER A 136 1.26 1.16 -13.98
C SER A 136 1.45 0.37 -12.67
N VAL A 137 2.15 0.96 -11.69
CA VAL A 137 2.42 0.31 -10.42
C VAL A 137 1.59 0.94 -9.31
N PHE A 138 0.87 0.11 -8.58
CA PHE A 138 0.20 0.48 -7.33
C PHE A 138 1.01 -0.01 -6.15
N LEU A 139 1.53 0.90 -5.36
CA LEU A 139 2.14 0.63 -4.06
C LEU A 139 1.03 0.62 -3.02
N CYS A 140 0.70 -0.56 -2.50
CA CYS A 140 -0.47 -0.76 -1.65
C CYS A 140 -0.04 -0.96 -0.19
N PRO A 141 -0.53 -0.16 0.76
CA PRO A 141 -0.28 -0.37 2.18
C PRO A 141 -1.13 -1.52 2.73
N GLY A 142 -0.68 -2.12 3.83
CA GLY A 142 -1.43 -3.15 4.53
C GLY A 142 -0.85 -3.41 5.92
N LEU A 143 -1.65 -4.04 6.77
CA LEU A 143 -1.22 -4.47 8.10
C LEU A 143 -0.44 -5.79 8.05
N ALA A 144 -0.78 -6.68 7.12
CA ALA A 144 -0.06 -7.92 6.89
C ALA A 144 -0.25 -8.40 5.45
N PHE A 145 0.64 -9.25 4.99
CA PHE A 145 0.62 -9.86 3.66
C PHE A 145 1.00 -11.33 3.75
N ASN A 146 0.73 -12.08 2.67
CA ASN A 146 1.28 -13.42 2.52
C ASN A 146 1.86 -13.61 1.11
N LEU A 147 2.60 -14.71 0.93
CA LEU A 147 3.25 -15.02 -0.35
C LEU A 147 2.26 -15.47 -1.45
N GLU A 148 1.00 -15.68 -1.10
CA GLU A 148 -0.10 -15.93 -2.05
C GLU A 148 -0.76 -14.64 -2.56
N GLY A 149 -0.22 -13.48 -2.16
CA GLY A 149 -0.70 -12.16 -2.55
C GLY A 149 -1.87 -11.64 -1.71
N ALA A 150 -2.30 -12.34 -0.66
CA ALA A 150 -3.34 -11.83 0.21
C ALA A 150 -2.84 -10.63 1.01
N ARG A 151 -3.70 -9.62 1.15
CA ARG A 151 -3.44 -8.37 1.87
C ARG A 151 -4.46 -8.16 2.98
N LEU A 152 -3.99 -7.97 4.20
CA LEU A 152 -4.81 -7.59 5.34
C LEU A 152 -4.82 -6.08 5.50
N GLY A 153 -5.87 -5.42 5.05
CA GLY A 153 -6.07 -3.98 5.23
C GLY A 153 -6.62 -3.63 6.62
N ARG A 154 -6.79 -2.33 6.87
CA ARG A 154 -7.31 -1.78 8.14
C ARG A 154 -8.83 -2.00 8.35
N GLY A 155 -9.54 -2.64 7.38
CA GLY A 155 -10.93 -3.10 7.51
C GLY A 155 -11.98 -2.21 6.85
N LYS A 156 -11.59 -1.17 6.10
CA LYS A 156 -12.54 -0.29 5.38
C LYS A 156 -12.77 -0.65 3.91
N GLY A 157 -11.89 -1.49 3.33
CA GLY A 157 -12.02 -1.98 1.95
C GLY A 157 -11.73 -0.94 0.86
N TYR A 158 -11.16 0.22 1.20
CA TYR A 158 -10.88 1.30 0.23
C TYR A 158 -10.13 0.81 -1.02
N TYR A 159 -9.00 0.12 -0.81
CA TYR A 159 -8.17 -0.39 -1.90
C TYR A 159 -8.87 -1.46 -2.71
N ASP A 160 -9.58 -2.41 -2.06
CA ASP A 160 -10.26 -3.49 -2.76
C ASP A 160 -11.38 -2.95 -3.65
N LYS A 161 -12.19 -1.99 -3.14
CA LYS A 161 -13.20 -1.29 -3.94
C LYS A 161 -12.61 -0.52 -5.12
N TYR A 162 -11.47 0.19 -4.93
CA TYR A 162 -10.86 0.92 -6.02
C TYR A 162 -10.26 -0.01 -7.06
N LEU A 163 -9.44 -0.96 -6.63
CA LEU A 163 -8.71 -1.86 -7.51
C LEU A 163 -9.62 -2.81 -8.30
N SER A 164 -10.81 -3.17 -7.77
CA SER A 164 -11.80 -3.96 -8.51
C SER A 164 -12.31 -3.28 -9.78
N ARG A 165 -12.21 -1.94 -9.86
CA ARG A 165 -12.59 -1.14 -11.04
C ARG A 165 -11.49 -1.09 -12.10
N VAL A 166 -10.24 -1.38 -11.72
CA VAL A 166 -9.08 -1.31 -12.64
C VAL A 166 -9.09 -2.53 -13.55
N LYS A 167 -9.18 -2.32 -14.86
CA LYS A 167 -9.22 -3.39 -15.87
C LYS A 167 -7.91 -3.59 -16.60
N SER A 168 -6.97 -2.65 -16.49
CA SER A 168 -5.67 -2.71 -17.13
C SER A 168 -4.77 -3.77 -16.45
N ASN A 169 -3.83 -4.31 -17.20
CA ASN A 169 -2.78 -5.16 -16.64
C ASN A 169 -1.78 -4.29 -15.85
N VAL A 170 -2.03 -4.12 -14.57
CA VAL A 170 -1.23 -3.31 -13.64
C VAL A 170 -0.47 -4.17 -12.65
N ILE A 171 0.57 -3.60 -12.06
CA ILE A 171 1.33 -4.22 -10.99
C ILE A 171 0.74 -3.77 -9.66
N LEU A 172 0.28 -4.73 -8.86
CA LEU A 172 -0.23 -4.51 -7.51
C LEU A 172 0.84 -4.96 -6.52
N CYS A 173 1.56 -4.01 -5.94
CA CYS A 173 2.67 -4.27 -5.04
C CYS A 173 2.29 -3.97 -3.60
N GLY A 174 2.22 -5.00 -2.77
CA GLY A 174 2.08 -4.83 -1.32
C GLY A 174 3.39 -4.35 -0.71
N VAL A 175 3.36 -3.24 0.03
CA VAL A 175 4.53 -2.68 0.71
C VAL A 175 4.45 -2.99 2.19
N CYS A 176 5.44 -3.69 2.73
CA CYS A 176 5.44 -4.15 4.12
C CYS A 176 6.85 -4.34 4.68
N THR A 177 6.96 -4.46 5.98
CA THR A 177 8.15 -5.01 6.63
C THR A 177 8.03 -6.54 6.68
N VAL A 178 9.16 -7.26 6.71
CA VAL A 178 9.14 -8.74 6.68
C VAL A 178 8.41 -9.36 7.87
N ASN A 179 8.43 -8.72 9.03
CA ASN A 179 7.82 -9.25 10.26
C ASN A 179 6.29 -9.33 10.22
N VAL A 180 5.64 -8.66 9.25
CA VAL A 180 4.18 -8.77 9.05
C VAL A 180 3.81 -9.66 7.84
N ILE A 181 4.78 -10.40 7.30
CA ILE A 181 4.49 -11.47 6.34
C ILE A 181 4.04 -12.71 7.12
N THR A 182 2.81 -13.16 6.87
CA THR A 182 2.18 -14.29 7.57
C THR A 182 1.90 -15.45 6.62
N LYS A 183 1.75 -16.67 7.18
CA LYS A 183 1.48 -17.88 6.37
C LYS A 183 0.09 -17.87 5.73
N ALA A 184 -0.91 -17.34 6.43
CA ALA A 184 -2.28 -17.35 5.94
C ALA A 184 -3.02 -16.07 6.35
N ILE A 185 -3.75 -15.51 5.40
CA ILE A 185 -4.72 -14.44 5.61
C ILE A 185 -6.04 -14.93 5.02
N PRO A 186 -7.14 -14.95 5.79
CA PRO A 186 -8.44 -15.30 5.24
C PRO A 186 -8.81 -14.34 4.10
N CYS A 187 -9.12 -14.89 2.93
CA CYS A 187 -9.53 -14.11 1.77
C CYS A 187 -11.03 -14.28 1.53
N GLU A 188 -11.67 -13.20 1.14
CA GLU A 188 -13.04 -13.17 0.64
C GLU A 188 -13.02 -12.95 -0.88
N GLU A 189 -14.14 -13.19 -1.54
CA GLU A 189 -14.25 -13.10 -3.00
C GLU A 189 -13.89 -11.72 -3.56
N ASN A 190 -14.14 -10.67 -2.78
CA ASN A 190 -13.87 -9.29 -3.16
C ASN A 190 -12.47 -8.79 -2.78
N ASP A 191 -11.66 -9.59 -2.09
CA ASP A 191 -10.30 -9.21 -1.71
C ASP A 191 -9.37 -9.27 -2.94
N ILE A 192 -8.75 -8.16 -3.26
CA ILE A 192 -7.83 -8.05 -4.41
C ILE A 192 -6.43 -8.51 -4.00
N ARG A 193 -5.90 -9.50 -4.72
CA ARG A 193 -4.56 -10.04 -4.46
C ARG A 193 -3.47 -9.18 -5.06
N MET A 194 -2.37 -9.06 -4.32
CA MET A 194 -1.15 -8.42 -4.80
C MET A 194 -0.44 -9.35 -5.79
N THR A 195 0.24 -8.75 -6.76
CA THR A 195 1.10 -9.45 -7.73
C THR A 195 2.56 -9.46 -7.31
N HIS A 196 2.94 -8.51 -6.45
CA HIS A 196 4.30 -8.33 -5.94
C HIS A 196 4.27 -7.96 -4.45
N LEU A 197 5.38 -8.22 -3.77
CA LEU A 197 5.69 -7.68 -2.44
C LEU A 197 7.00 -6.88 -2.51
N LEU A 198 7.04 -5.80 -1.76
CA LEU A 198 8.21 -4.96 -1.58
C LEU A 198 8.49 -4.81 -0.09
N ASN A 199 9.66 -5.22 0.34
CA ASN A 199 10.11 -5.13 1.73
C ASN A 199 11.62 -4.85 1.81
N GLU A 200 12.17 -4.83 3.01
CA GLU A 200 13.59 -4.56 3.27
C GLU A 200 14.56 -5.64 2.76
N TYR A 201 14.05 -6.75 2.21
CA TYR A 201 14.84 -7.83 1.62
C TYR A 201 14.72 -7.91 0.10
N GLY A 202 13.79 -7.17 -0.52
CA GLY A 202 13.67 -7.12 -1.97
C GLY A 202 12.30 -6.75 -2.51
N PHE A 203 12.27 -6.67 -3.83
CA PHE A 203 11.07 -6.55 -4.65
C PHE A 203 10.79 -7.91 -5.29
N ILE A 204 9.72 -8.57 -4.89
CA ILE A 204 9.45 -9.98 -5.13
C ILE A 204 8.18 -10.13 -5.97
N SER A 205 8.29 -10.76 -7.14
CA SER A 205 7.12 -11.19 -7.92
C SER A 205 6.48 -12.42 -7.27
N LEU A 206 5.18 -12.34 -7.06
CA LEU A 206 4.38 -13.45 -6.54
C LEU A 206 3.83 -14.25 -7.72
N HIS A 207 4.40 -15.43 -7.94
CA HIS A 207 3.89 -16.33 -8.99
C HIS A 207 2.48 -16.82 -8.62
N ARG A 208 1.56 -16.68 -9.55
CA ARG A 208 0.23 -17.28 -9.48
C ARG A 208 0.23 -18.64 -10.14
#